data_9be84eddfd193ecced43b332ef767e4e
#
_entry.id   9be84eddfd193ecced43b332ef767e4e
#
_cell.length_a   1.000
_cell.length_b   1.000
_cell.length_c   1.000
_cell.angle_alpha   90.00
_cell.angle_beta   90.00
_cell.angle_gamma   90.00
#
_symmetry.space_group_name_H-M   'P 1'
#
loop_
_entity.id
_entity.type
_entity.pdbx_description
1 polymer ?
#
loop_
_entity_poly.entity_id
_entity_poly.type
_entity_poly.pdbx_seq_one_letter_code
_entity_poly.pdbx_strand_id
1 'polypeptide(L)'
;MSYKKFDDADLKFLRDLCGTERVTARDEIGEDYCHDELGGTRARPDAHVKALSTDEVSKIMKYAFENAIPVTVRGSGTGLVGGAVPLEGGILLDLSGMNNFLELDEKNMTLTLEPGVLLMDVGKYVEEHNLFYPP
;
A
#
# COMPACT_ATOMS: atom_id res chain seq x y z
N MET A 1 -6.51 -10.39 20.35
CA MET A 1 -6.59 -11.40 19.28
C MET A 1 -5.18 -11.90 19.04
N SER A 2 -5.01 -13.20 18.85
CA SER A 2 -3.70 -13.76 18.46
C SER A 2 -3.69 -13.86 16.93
N TYR A 3 -2.70 -13.26 16.29
CA TYR A 3 -2.51 -13.39 14.84
C TYR A 3 -1.94 -14.77 14.50
N LYS A 4 -2.32 -15.29 13.32
CA LYS A 4 -1.71 -16.47 12.72
C LYS A 4 -0.23 -16.15 12.36
N LYS A 5 0.66 -17.10 12.58
CA LYS A 5 2.01 -17.02 12.05
C LYS A 5 1.96 -17.20 10.52
N PHE A 6 2.49 -16.22 9.79
CA PHE A 6 2.57 -16.25 8.32
C PHE A 6 3.41 -17.43 7.83
N ASP A 7 2.95 -18.15 6.82
CA ASP A 7 3.58 -19.36 6.29
C ASP A 7 3.67 -19.37 4.74
N ASP A 8 4.23 -20.47 4.21
CA ASP A 8 4.44 -20.63 2.77
C ASP A 8 3.13 -20.72 1.96
N ALA A 9 2.03 -21.16 2.58
CA ALA A 9 0.72 -21.21 1.92
C ALA A 9 0.18 -19.79 1.72
N ASP A 10 0.40 -18.91 2.70
CA ASP A 10 0.03 -17.50 2.62
C ASP A 10 0.83 -16.78 1.52
N LEU A 11 2.13 -17.05 1.46
CA LEU A 11 3.00 -16.51 0.41
C LEU A 11 2.58 -17.00 -0.98
N LYS A 12 2.25 -18.28 -1.09
CA LYS A 12 1.75 -18.87 -2.34
C LYS A 12 0.47 -18.20 -2.79
N PHE A 13 -0.50 -17.99 -1.88
CA PHE A 13 -1.76 -17.29 -2.18
C PHE A 13 -1.49 -15.90 -2.77
N LEU A 14 -0.63 -15.10 -2.16
CA LEU A 14 -0.29 -13.77 -2.64
C LEU A 14 0.36 -13.82 -4.03
N ARG A 15 1.27 -14.76 -4.26
CA ARG A 15 1.95 -14.94 -5.55
C ARG A 15 1.01 -15.41 -6.66
N ASP A 16 0.09 -16.31 -6.34
CA ASP A 16 -0.94 -16.81 -7.29
C ASP A 16 -1.91 -15.67 -7.66
N LEU A 17 -2.24 -14.79 -6.72
CA LEU A 17 -3.15 -13.67 -6.94
C LEU A 17 -2.50 -12.51 -7.71
N CYS A 18 -1.31 -12.09 -7.28
CA CYS A 18 -0.68 -10.85 -7.74
C CYS A 18 0.48 -11.05 -8.72
N GLY A 19 0.97 -12.29 -8.88
CA GLY A 19 2.20 -12.58 -9.62
C GLY A 19 3.45 -12.52 -8.73
N THR A 20 4.39 -13.43 -9.01
CA THR A 20 5.60 -13.61 -8.21
C THR A 20 6.48 -12.35 -8.17
N GLU A 21 6.50 -11.59 -9.24
CA GLU A 21 7.32 -10.39 -9.41
C GLU A 21 6.83 -9.21 -8.53
N ARG A 22 5.59 -9.27 -8.04
CA ARG A 22 4.98 -8.23 -7.19
C ARG A 22 4.90 -8.62 -5.71
N VAL A 23 5.41 -9.80 -5.37
CA VAL A 23 5.36 -10.35 -4.01
C VAL A 23 6.76 -10.71 -3.54
N THR A 24 7.27 -9.97 -2.57
CA THR A 24 8.58 -10.18 -1.96
C THR A 24 8.42 -10.76 -0.56
N ALA A 25 9.20 -11.78 -0.22
CA ALA A 25 9.16 -12.44 1.08
C ALA A 25 10.28 -11.96 2.00
N ARG A 26 9.97 -11.84 3.27
CA ARG A 26 10.84 -11.59 4.44
C ARG A 26 12.24 -11.01 4.16
N ASP A 27 13.22 -11.88 3.93
CA ASP A 27 14.63 -11.49 3.86
C ASP A 27 14.99 -10.72 2.60
N GLU A 28 14.15 -10.81 1.57
CA GLU A 28 14.30 -10.09 0.31
C GLU A 28 13.67 -8.70 0.35
N ILE A 29 12.87 -8.39 1.39
CA ILE A 29 12.19 -7.08 1.54
C ILE A 29 13.23 -6.02 1.94
N GLY A 30 13.32 -4.96 1.13
CA GLY A 30 14.24 -3.84 1.38
C GLY A 30 13.95 -3.12 2.71
N GLU A 31 14.99 -2.55 3.30
CA GLU A 31 14.90 -1.83 4.58
C GLU A 31 13.93 -0.64 4.52
N ASP A 32 13.79 0.00 3.36
CA ASP A 32 12.87 1.12 3.14
C ASP A 32 11.40 0.76 3.41
N TYR A 33 11.05 -0.53 3.33
CA TYR A 33 9.71 -1.03 3.65
C TYR A 33 9.51 -1.38 5.14
N CYS A 34 10.55 -1.24 5.95
CA CYS A 34 10.53 -1.59 7.38
C CYS A 34 10.28 -0.38 8.30
N HIS A 35 10.19 0.82 7.75
CA HIS A 35 9.98 2.06 8.50
C HIS A 35 9.20 3.09 7.68
N ASP A 36 8.74 4.15 8.32
CA ASP A 36 8.26 5.39 7.70
C ASP A 36 9.09 6.59 8.19
N GLU A 37 8.65 7.82 7.94
CA GLU A 37 9.40 9.04 8.31
C GLU A 37 9.26 9.44 9.79
N LEU A 38 8.52 8.68 10.61
CA LEU A 38 8.48 8.91 12.06
C LEU A 38 9.87 8.83 12.69
N GLY A 39 10.72 7.94 12.17
CA GLY A 39 12.02 7.64 12.75
C GLY A 39 11.93 6.81 14.05
N GLY A 40 12.94 5.99 14.31
CA GLY A 40 13.03 5.21 15.55
C GLY A 40 12.13 3.97 15.64
N THR A 41 11.08 3.88 14.83
CA THR A 41 10.19 2.70 14.77
C THR A 41 10.46 1.90 13.52
N ARG A 42 10.77 0.61 13.68
CA ARG A 42 11.07 -0.29 12.57
C ARG A 42 10.47 -1.67 12.83
N ALA A 43 9.91 -2.27 11.81
CA ALA A 43 9.46 -3.67 11.84
C ALA A 43 9.48 -4.23 10.41
N ARG A 44 9.81 -5.51 10.28
CA ARG A 44 9.88 -6.20 8.99
C ARG A 44 8.58 -6.97 8.76
N PRO A 45 7.89 -6.77 7.63
CA PRO A 45 6.72 -7.58 7.30
C PRO A 45 7.15 -9.01 6.92
N ASP A 46 6.22 -9.96 6.99
CA ASP A 46 6.44 -11.32 6.49
C ASP A 46 6.37 -11.39 4.95
N ALA A 47 5.54 -10.56 4.34
CA ALA A 47 5.45 -10.39 2.89
C ALA A 47 5.17 -8.92 2.53
N HIS A 48 5.78 -8.44 1.46
CA HIS A 48 5.43 -7.20 0.78
C HIS A 48 4.71 -7.55 -0.51
N VAL A 49 3.55 -6.95 -0.75
CA VAL A 49 2.76 -7.17 -1.97
C VAL A 49 2.33 -5.83 -2.57
N LYS A 50 2.64 -5.62 -3.84
CA LYS A 50 2.24 -4.45 -4.61
C LYS A 50 0.94 -4.74 -5.35
N ALA A 51 -0.17 -4.18 -4.88
CA ALA A 51 -1.47 -4.29 -5.53
C ALA A 51 -1.61 -3.29 -6.68
N LEU A 52 -2.33 -3.69 -7.73
CA LEU A 52 -2.60 -2.87 -8.92
C LEU A 52 -4.09 -2.59 -9.11
N SER A 53 -4.96 -3.18 -8.31
CA SER A 53 -6.41 -2.99 -8.45
C SER A 53 -7.16 -3.15 -7.14
N THR A 54 -8.33 -2.53 -7.07
CA THR A 54 -9.28 -2.69 -5.96
C THR A 54 -9.68 -4.16 -5.75
N ASP A 55 -9.80 -4.95 -6.83
CA ASP A 55 -10.14 -6.38 -6.74
C ASP A 55 -9.02 -7.18 -6.03
N GLU A 56 -7.76 -6.92 -6.38
CA GLU A 56 -6.62 -7.54 -5.67
C GLU A 56 -6.62 -7.16 -4.19
N VAL A 57 -6.77 -5.88 -3.87
CA VAL A 57 -6.86 -5.40 -2.48
C VAL A 57 -7.98 -6.09 -1.72
N SER A 58 -9.17 -6.18 -2.32
CA SER A 58 -10.33 -6.84 -1.71
C SER A 58 -10.06 -8.31 -1.39
N LYS A 59 -9.44 -9.05 -2.33
CA LYS A 59 -9.10 -10.47 -2.15
C LYS A 59 -8.01 -10.67 -1.08
N ILE A 60 -6.98 -9.81 -1.06
CA ILE A 60 -5.93 -9.84 -0.03
C ILE A 60 -6.54 -9.59 1.35
N MET A 61 -7.36 -8.54 1.49
CA MET A 61 -7.99 -8.19 2.77
C MET A 61 -8.93 -9.28 3.28
N LYS A 62 -9.72 -9.88 2.38
CA LYS A 62 -10.59 -11.01 2.73
C LYS A 62 -9.78 -12.21 3.23
N TYR A 63 -8.76 -12.59 2.50
CA TYR A 63 -7.88 -13.70 2.87
C TYR A 63 -7.20 -13.45 4.22
N ALA A 64 -6.65 -12.25 4.40
CA ALA A 64 -5.98 -11.87 5.64
C ALA A 64 -6.95 -11.90 6.85
N PHE A 65 -8.17 -11.40 6.67
CA PHE A 65 -9.22 -11.45 7.70
C PHE A 65 -9.59 -12.90 8.07
N GLU A 66 -9.86 -13.76 7.08
CA GLU A 66 -10.24 -15.17 7.30
C GLU A 66 -9.12 -15.97 7.97
N ASN A 67 -7.86 -15.58 7.78
CA ASN A 67 -6.70 -16.27 8.34
C ASN A 67 -6.06 -15.55 9.55
N ALA A 68 -6.67 -14.47 10.04
CA ALA A 68 -6.14 -13.66 11.15
C ALA A 68 -4.69 -13.19 10.92
N ILE A 69 -4.36 -12.75 9.69
CA ILE A 69 -3.06 -12.21 9.30
C ILE A 69 -3.12 -10.67 9.42
N PRO A 70 -2.17 -10.01 10.11
CA PRO A 70 -2.15 -8.56 10.16
C PRO A 70 -1.78 -7.96 8.78
N VAL A 71 -2.43 -6.84 8.43
CA VAL A 71 -2.15 -6.09 7.21
C VAL A 71 -1.79 -4.66 7.56
N THR A 72 -0.65 -4.20 7.08
CA THR A 72 -0.23 -2.80 7.13
C THR A 72 -0.29 -2.24 5.72
N VAL A 73 -1.02 -1.12 5.55
CA VAL A 73 -1.13 -0.46 4.24
C VAL A 73 -0.04 0.60 4.09
N ARG A 74 0.56 0.67 2.89
CA ARG A 74 1.60 1.64 2.57
C ARG A 74 1.36 2.28 1.21
N GLY A 75 1.47 3.60 1.15
CA GLY A 75 1.70 4.35 -0.08
C GLY A 75 3.20 4.58 -0.28
N SER A 76 3.64 5.84 -0.33
CA SER A 76 5.07 6.19 -0.44
C SER A 76 5.87 6.09 0.87
N GLY A 77 5.21 5.80 2.00
CA GLY A 77 5.88 5.63 3.30
C GLY A 77 6.32 6.92 3.99
N THR A 78 5.82 8.06 3.54
CA THR A 78 6.17 9.40 4.05
C THR A 78 5.39 9.82 5.29
N GLY A 79 4.61 8.93 5.90
CA GLY A 79 3.87 9.18 7.13
C GLY A 79 4.77 9.44 8.33
N LEU A 80 4.27 10.24 9.29
CA LEU A 80 5.03 10.68 10.48
C LEU A 80 4.47 10.09 11.78
N VAL A 81 3.68 9.03 11.71
CA VAL A 81 2.99 8.45 12.88
C VAL A 81 3.17 6.93 13.02
N GLY A 82 4.02 6.32 12.22
CA GLY A 82 4.26 4.88 12.26
C GLY A 82 3.17 4.03 11.60
N GLY A 83 2.20 4.64 10.90
CA GLY A 83 1.07 3.95 10.30
C GLY A 83 1.43 2.99 9.15
N ALA A 84 2.59 3.19 8.52
CA ALA A 84 3.09 2.33 7.45
C ALA A 84 4.13 1.30 7.94
N VAL A 85 4.33 1.17 9.26
CA VAL A 85 5.29 0.23 9.86
C VAL A 85 4.56 -1.04 10.31
N PRO A 86 4.92 -2.22 9.78
CA PRO A 86 4.24 -3.49 10.06
C PRO A 86 4.66 -4.08 11.42
N LEU A 87 4.25 -3.45 12.52
CA LEU A 87 4.67 -3.80 13.89
C LEU A 87 4.37 -5.26 14.26
N GLU A 88 3.31 -5.82 13.72
CA GLU A 88 2.89 -7.21 13.98
C GLU A 88 3.33 -8.18 12.87
N GLY A 89 4.24 -7.77 11.98
CA GLY A 89 4.61 -8.56 10.81
C GLY A 89 3.49 -8.63 9.78
N GLY A 90 3.22 -9.83 9.25
CA GLY A 90 2.14 -10.08 8.29
C GLY A 90 2.38 -9.46 6.91
N ILE A 91 1.33 -8.94 6.30
CA ILE A 91 1.34 -8.42 4.94
C ILE A 91 1.54 -6.90 4.95
N LEU A 92 2.59 -6.41 4.27
CA LEU A 92 2.71 -5.01 3.88
C LEU A 92 2.06 -4.84 2.50
N LEU A 93 0.89 -4.21 2.48
CA LEU A 93 0.11 -3.96 1.27
C LEU A 93 0.51 -2.61 0.68
N ASP A 94 1.31 -2.67 -0.37
CA ASP A 94 1.81 -1.50 -1.11
C ASP A 94 0.81 -1.10 -2.20
N LEU A 95 0.28 0.11 -2.09
CA LEU A 95 -0.69 0.68 -3.03
C LEU A 95 -0.05 1.62 -4.05
N SER A 96 1.27 1.77 -4.07
CA SER A 96 1.97 2.68 -5.00
C SER A 96 1.75 2.33 -6.48
N GLY A 97 1.30 1.12 -6.78
CA GLY A 97 0.94 0.68 -8.13
C GLY A 97 -0.45 1.14 -8.60
N MET A 98 -1.30 1.57 -7.68
CA MET A 98 -2.64 2.11 -7.97
C MET A 98 -2.55 3.64 -8.06
N ASN A 99 -2.10 4.16 -9.20
CA ASN A 99 -1.69 5.57 -9.34
C ASN A 99 -2.36 6.30 -10.51
N ASN A 100 -3.58 5.90 -10.86
CA ASN A 100 -4.35 6.55 -11.91
C ASN A 100 -5.15 7.75 -11.38
N PHE A 101 -5.24 8.82 -12.19
CA PHE A 101 -6.25 9.86 -12.06
C PHE A 101 -7.54 9.36 -12.71
N LEU A 102 -8.65 9.37 -12.00
CA LEU A 102 -9.90 8.75 -12.45
C LEU A 102 -10.89 9.77 -13.00
N GLU A 103 -11.09 10.91 -12.30
CA GLU A 103 -12.06 11.92 -12.68
C GLU A 103 -11.66 13.28 -12.12
N LEU A 104 -11.75 14.33 -12.94
CA LEU A 104 -11.69 15.72 -12.51
C LEU A 104 -13.05 16.38 -12.76
N ASP A 105 -13.76 16.76 -11.72
CA ASP A 105 -14.97 17.57 -11.80
C ASP A 105 -14.62 19.04 -11.49
N GLU A 106 -14.38 19.80 -12.54
CA GLU A 106 -14.02 21.22 -12.45
C GLU A 106 -15.16 22.08 -11.83
N LYS A 107 -16.41 21.67 -12.02
CA LYS A 107 -17.58 22.38 -11.48
C LYS A 107 -17.62 22.30 -9.96
N ASN A 108 -17.38 21.12 -9.41
CA ASN A 108 -17.42 20.84 -7.99
C ASN A 108 -16.03 20.97 -7.33
N MET A 109 -14.98 21.23 -8.11
CA MET A 109 -13.60 21.35 -7.64
C MET A 109 -13.15 20.07 -6.92
N THR A 110 -13.49 18.90 -7.48
CA THR A 110 -13.14 17.61 -6.91
C THR A 110 -12.31 16.78 -7.88
N LEU A 111 -11.35 16.04 -7.33
CA LEU A 111 -10.50 15.11 -8.07
C LEU A 111 -10.60 13.72 -7.44
N THR A 112 -11.00 12.73 -8.25
CA THR A 112 -10.99 11.32 -7.87
C THR A 112 -9.74 10.66 -8.43
N LEU A 113 -8.98 10.00 -7.56
CA LEU A 113 -7.73 9.35 -7.91
C LEU A 113 -7.52 8.06 -7.10
N GLU A 114 -6.61 7.21 -7.55
CA GLU A 114 -6.21 6.03 -6.83
C GLU A 114 -5.23 6.37 -5.69
N PRO A 115 -5.16 5.54 -4.63
CA PRO A 115 -4.44 5.86 -3.39
C PRO A 115 -2.91 5.91 -3.50
N GLY A 116 -2.34 5.42 -4.61
CA GLY A 116 -0.90 5.45 -4.87
C GLY A 116 -0.43 6.69 -5.65
N VAL A 117 -1.34 7.60 -6.04
CA VAL A 117 -0.96 8.86 -6.69
C VAL A 117 -0.15 9.71 -5.73
N LEU A 118 0.99 10.24 -6.18
CA LEU A 118 1.81 11.13 -5.39
C LEU A 118 1.18 12.52 -5.31
N LEU A 119 1.21 13.14 -4.14
CA LEU A 119 0.64 14.47 -3.91
C LEU A 119 1.24 15.53 -4.84
N MET A 120 2.54 15.44 -5.13
CA MET A 120 3.22 16.32 -6.07
C MET A 120 2.68 16.22 -7.51
N ASP A 121 2.19 15.04 -7.91
CA ASP A 121 1.63 14.85 -9.24
C ASP A 121 0.20 15.39 -9.32
N VAL A 122 -0.53 15.45 -8.20
CA VAL A 122 -1.83 16.12 -8.10
C VAL A 122 -1.71 17.59 -8.48
N GLY A 123 -0.71 18.30 -7.91
CA GLY A 123 -0.45 19.70 -8.24
C GLY A 123 -0.25 19.91 -9.73
N LYS A 124 0.66 19.14 -10.35
CA LYS A 124 0.95 19.23 -11.79
C LYS A 124 -0.29 18.93 -12.64
N TYR A 125 -1.05 17.89 -12.28
CA TYR A 125 -2.23 17.49 -13.02
C TYR A 125 -3.31 18.59 -13.04
N VAL A 126 -3.60 19.21 -11.91
CA VAL A 126 -4.64 20.25 -11.83
C VAL A 126 -4.18 21.57 -12.49
N GLU A 127 -2.88 21.88 -12.49
CA GLU A 127 -2.32 23.05 -13.19
C GLU A 127 -2.56 23.01 -14.71
N GLU A 128 -2.54 21.82 -15.33
CA GLU A 128 -2.89 21.63 -16.75
C GLU A 128 -4.34 22.01 -17.06
N HIS A 129 -5.20 22.04 -16.02
CA HIS A 129 -6.61 22.45 -16.09
C HIS A 129 -6.84 23.87 -15.57
N ASN A 130 -5.79 24.68 -15.38
CA ASN A 130 -5.85 26.02 -14.79
C ASN A 130 -6.43 26.05 -13.37
N LEU A 131 -6.23 24.98 -12.61
CA LEU A 131 -6.65 24.84 -11.21
C LEU A 131 -5.41 24.82 -10.30
N PHE A 132 -5.63 25.01 -9.02
CA PHE A 132 -4.59 24.98 -8.00
C PHE A 132 -4.94 24.02 -6.88
N TYR A 133 -4.03 23.12 -6.56
CA TYR A 133 -4.12 22.28 -5.36
C TYR A 133 -3.15 22.84 -4.30
N PRO A 134 -3.64 23.33 -3.16
CA PRO A 134 -2.77 23.84 -2.09
C PRO A 134 -1.97 22.71 -1.46
N PRO A 135 -0.66 22.92 -1.14
CA PRO A 135 0.20 21.93 -0.49
C PRO A 135 -0.23 21.67 0.97
#